data_366dbd81c1e3d54bdff29b14e478dac5
#
_entry.id   366dbd81c1e3d54bdff29b14e478dac5
#
_cell.length_a   1.000
_cell.length_b   1.000
_cell.length_c   1.000
_cell.angle_alpha   90.00
_cell.angle_beta   90.00
_cell.angle_gamma   90.00
#
_symmetry.space_group_name_H-M   'P 1'
#
loop_
_entity.id
_entity.type
_entity.pdbx_description
1 polymer ?
#
loop_
_entity_poly.entity_id
_entity_poly.type
_entity_poly.pdbx_seq_one_letter_code
_entity_poly.pdbx_strand_id
1 'polypeptide(L)'
;MLRRATTTIRVDDRLVLRPAVSEFHSNLVEAFEETWPEVSRAMPWINPDLPFDTQIEDFLVETERMGRAGLLHHWVMVRPWDGALLGLIGFDRVTRSGKAVWNLGYWVRSSEQQHGFARRAIDATLRWLGEAENSLVELKVDPHNPAGRSTVMRTVREWRGERCVDGDSAITVAGVRTPHECHLVTIGPGRGPE
;
A
#
# COMPACT_ATOMS: atom_id res chain seq x y z
N MET A 1 7.93 -23.12 -3.48
CA MET A 1 6.64 -22.41 -3.33
C MET A 1 6.44 -21.57 -4.57
N LEU A 2 5.38 -21.81 -5.33
CA LEU A 2 5.06 -20.98 -6.51
C LEU A 2 4.66 -19.59 -6.01
N ARG A 3 5.40 -18.57 -6.41
CA ARG A 3 5.06 -17.18 -6.10
C ARG A 3 3.86 -16.75 -6.95
N ARG A 4 2.88 -16.14 -6.34
CA ARG A 4 1.67 -15.63 -7.01
C ARG A 4 2.01 -14.31 -7.73
N ALA A 5 1.75 -14.20 -9.02
CA ALA A 5 1.84 -12.93 -9.72
C ALA A 5 0.74 -11.98 -9.25
N THR A 6 1.00 -10.67 -9.31
CA THR A 6 -0.01 -9.65 -9.00
C THR A 6 -1.14 -9.71 -10.02
N THR A 7 -2.38 -9.86 -9.56
CA THR A 7 -3.57 -9.96 -10.41
C THR A 7 -4.61 -8.93 -10.02
N THR A 8 -5.54 -8.64 -10.91
CA THR A 8 -6.67 -7.73 -10.63
C THR A 8 -7.56 -8.30 -9.51
N ILE A 9 -7.95 -7.42 -8.57
CA ILE A 9 -8.89 -7.73 -7.48
C ILE A 9 -10.13 -6.86 -7.65
N ARG A 10 -11.29 -7.48 -7.88
CA ARG A 10 -12.58 -6.79 -7.85
C ARG A 10 -13.02 -6.69 -6.39
N VAL A 11 -13.07 -5.47 -5.86
CA VAL A 11 -13.46 -5.23 -4.46
C VAL A 11 -14.98 -5.09 -4.35
N ASP A 12 -15.55 -4.19 -5.14
CA ASP A 12 -16.99 -3.94 -5.23
C ASP A 12 -17.32 -3.15 -6.51
N ASP A 13 -18.54 -2.59 -6.60
CA ASP A 13 -19.02 -1.77 -7.71
C ASP A 13 -18.35 -0.38 -7.81
N ARG A 14 -17.61 0.04 -6.79
CA ARG A 14 -16.95 1.34 -6.70
C ARG A 14 -15.41 1.26 -6.70
N LEU A 15 -14.84 0.06 -6.58
CA LEU A 15 -13.40 -0.13 -6.44
C LEU A 15 -12.92 -1.41 -7.11
N VAL A 16 -11.95 -1.26 -8.01
CA VAL A 16 -11.15 -2.35 -8.57
C VAL A 16 -9.68 -2.03 -8.31
N LEU A 17 -8.91 -3.01 -7.89
CA LEU A 17 -7.46 -2.92 -7.77
C LEU A 17 -6.85 -3.56 -9.01
N ARG A 18 -6.15 -2.78 -9.81
CA ARG A 18 -5.45 -3.26 -11.02
C ARG A 18 -3.95 -3.26 -10.75
N PRO A 19 -3.19 -4.27 -11.21
CA PRO A 19 -1.73 -4.25 -11.08
C PRO A 19 -1.17 -2.89 -11.55
N ALA A 20 -0.26 -2.33 -10.76
CA ALA A 20 0.41 -1.09 -11.12
C ALA A 20 1.41 -1.36 -12.24
N VAL A 21 1.08 -0.94 -13.46
CA VAL A 21 1.85 -1.14 -14.69
C VAL A 21 1.96 0.17 -15.46
N SER A 22 2.84 0.23 -16.45
CA SER A 22 3.19 1.46 -17.17
C SER A 22 2.01 2.18 -17.82
N GLU A 23 0.90 1.49 -18.13
CA GLU A 23 -0.32 2.13 -18.67
C GLU A 23 -0.93 3.19 -17.74
N PHE A 24 -0.66 3.13 -16.42
CA PHE A 24 -1.15 4.08 -15.42
C PHE A 24 -0.23 5.27 -15.18
N HIS A 25 0.84 5.41 -15.95
CA HIS A 25 1.87 6.43 -15.73
C HIS A 25 1.27 7.85 -15.62
N SER A 26 0.59 8.32 -16.66
CA SER A 26 0.03 9.68 -16.68
C SER A 26 -1.00 9.92 -15.57
N ASN A 27 -1.83 8.90 -15.27
CA ASN A 27 -2.82 9.00 -14.19
C ASN A 27 -2.17 9.10 -12.81
N LEU A 28 -1.05 8.38 -12.60
CA LEU A 28 -0.29 8.45 -11.35
C LEU A 28 0.44 9.79 -11.19
N VAL A 29 1.05 10.30 -12.26
CA VAL A 29 1.69 11.63 -12.23
C VAL A 29 0.67 12.69 -11.83
N GLU A 30 -0.49 12.75 -12.50
CA GLU A 30 -1.58 13.70 -12.18
C GLU A 30 -2.05 13.57 -10.71
N ALA A 31 -2.34 12.34 -10.27
CA ALA A 31 -2.81 12.10 -8.91
C ALA A 31 -1.74 12.40 -7.85
N PHE A 32 -0.47 12.22 -8.21
CA PHE A 32 0.66 12.54 -7.36
C PHE A 32 0.81 14.05 -7.18
N GLU A 33 0.75 14.81 -8.27
CA GLU A 33 0.80 16.28 -8.25
C GLU A 33 -0.36 16.86 -7.43
N GLU A 34 -1.58 16.33 -7.57
CA GLU A 34 -2.74 16.75 -6.78
C GLU A 34 -2.54 16.46 -5.28
N THR A 35 -1.94 15.32 -4.93
CA THR A 35 -1.83 14.86 -3.55
C THR A 35 -0.54 15.33 -2.86
N TRP A 36 0.36 16.00 -3.58
CA TRP A 36 1.58 16.55 -3.02
C TRP A 36 1.28 17.71 -2.02
N PRO A 37 1.93 17.79 -0.85
CA PRO A 37 3.06 16.96 -0.36
C PRO A 37 2.64 15.71 0.46
N GLU A 38 1.36 15.46 0.69
CA GLU A 38 0.88 14.40 1.58
C GLU A 38 1.31 13.00 1.12
N VAL A 39 1.36 12.77 -0.19
CA VAL A 39 1.77 11.49 -0.77
C VAL A 39 3.21 11.11 -0.45
N SER A 40 4.08 12.08 -0.15
CA SER A 40 5.47 11.81 0.27
C SER A 40 5.58 10.96 1.54
N ARG A 41 4.51 10.95 2.36
CA ARG A 41 4.45 10.10 3.56
C ARG A 41 4.27 8.63 3.22
N ALA A 42 3.59 8.32 2.11
CA ALA A 42 3.38 6.96 1.65
C ALA A 42 4.48 6.48 0.70
N MET A 43 5.07 7.41 -0.05
CA MET A 43 6.15 7.15 -1.01
C MET A 43 7.39 8.00 -0.67
N PRO A 44 8.05 7.73 0.47
CA PRO A 44 9.14 8.55 0.99
C PRO A 44 10.42 8.50 0.13
N TRP A 45 10.49 7.57 -0.82
CA TRP A 45 11.60 7.42 -1.76
C TRP A 45 11.55 8.43 -2.92
N ILE A 46 10.40 9.10 -3.14
CA ILE A 46 10.30 10.15 -4.16
C ILE A 46 11.13 11.36 -3.74
N ASN A 47 12.01 11.76 -4.64
CA ASN A 47 12.81 12.97 -4.48
C ASN A 47 12.06 14.16 -5.09
N PRO A 48 11.64 15.17 -4.29
CA PRO A 48 10.92 16.35 -4.80
C PRO A 48 11.77 17.26 -5.71
N ASP A 49 13.09 17.13 -5.66
CA ASP A 49 14.02 17.93 -6.48
C ASP A 49 14.18 17.36 -7.90
N LEU A 50 13.60 16.19 -8.17
CA LEU A 50 13.64 15.54 -9.48
C LEU A 50 12.22 15.46 -10.09
N PRO A 51 12.11 15.43 -11.44
CA PRO A 51 10.83 15.26 -12.10
C PRO A 51 10.08 14.01 -11.61
N PHE A 52 8.81 14.15 -11.24
CA PHE A 52 7.99 13.01 -10.82
C PHE A 52 7.77 12.01 -11.95
N ASP A 53 7.66 12.50 -13.18
CA ASP A 53 7.45 11.72 -14.39
C ASP A 53 8.41 10.53 -14.49
N THR A 54 9.71 10.80 -14.47
CA THR A 54 10.75 9.75 -14.57
C THR A 54 10.73 8.79 -13.37
N GLN A 55 10.52 9.33 -12.16
CA GLN A 55 10.51 8.49 -10.95
C GLN A 55 9.31 7.55 -10.91
N ILE A 56 8.14 8.00 -11.40
CA ILE A 56 6.94 7.18 -11.50
C ILE A 56 7.08 6.16 -12.62
N GLU A 57 7.72 6.50 -13.73
CA GLU A 57 8.03 5.55 -14.80
C GLU A 57 8.90 4.40 -14.28
N ASP A 58 10.03 4.72 -13.63
CA ASP A 58 10.95 3.74 -13.05
C ASP A 58 10.24 2.85 -12.02
N PHE A 59 9.42 3.46 -11.16
CA PHE A 59 8.61 2.73 -10.18
C PHE A 59 7.66 1.73 -10.86
N LEU A 60 6.94 2.14 -11.89
CA LEU A 60 5.98 1.27 -12.58
C LEU A 60 6.67 0.12 -13.32
N VAL A 61 7.78 0.39 -14.00
CA VAL A 61 8.57 -0.64 -14.70
C VAL A 61 9.07 -1.68 -13.69
N GLU A 62 9.64 -1.26 -12.58
CA GLU A 62 10.13 -2.18 -11.54
C GLU A 62 8.98 -2.95 -10.89
N THR A 63 7.89 -2.27 -10.56
CA THR A 63 6.70 -2.87 -9.95
C THR A 63 6.06 -3.92 -10.84
N GLU A 64 5.94 -3.65 -12.14
CA GLU A 64 5.42 -4.62 -13.10
C GLU A 64 6.30 -5.86 -13.19
N ARG A 65 7.61 -5.66 -13.33
CA ARG A 65 8.60 -6.74 -13.41
C ARG A 65 8.59 -7.62 -12.16
N MET A 66 8.63 -7.00 -10.98
CA MET A 66 8.68 -7.69 -9.69
C MET A 66 7.33 -8.32 -9.33
N GLY A 67 6.22 -7.66 -9.70
CA GLY A 67 4.87 -8.17 -9.48
C GLY A 67 4.57 -9.42 -10.30
N ARG A 68 5.05 -9.49 -11.55
CA ARG A 68 4.97 -10.73 -12.37
C ARG A 68 5.77 -11.88 -11.73
N ALA A 69 6.89 -11.56 -11.09
CA ALA A 69 7.72 -12.55 -10.38
C ALA A 69 7.19 -12.90 -8.97
N GLY A 70 6.14 -12.22 -8.47
CA GLY A 70 5.61 -12.42 -7.12
C GLY A 70 6.58 -12.02 -6.01
N LEU A 71 7.42 -11.01 -6.27
CA LEU A 71 8.43 -10.50 -5.34
C LEU A 71 7.95 -9.28 -4.55
N LEU A 72 7.04 -8.52 -5.13
CA LEU A 72 6.26 -7.47 -4.51
C LEU A 72 4.87 -7.43 -5.17
N HIS A 73 3.95 -6.66 -4.61
CA HIS A 73 2.61 -6.54 -5.18
C HIS A 73 2.11 -5.11 -5.01
N HIS A 74 1.95 -4.39 -6.12
CA HIS A 74 1.36 -3.06 -6.10
C HIS A 74 0.15 -2.98 -7.03
N TRP A 75 -0.88 -2.28 -6.58
CA TRP A 75 -2.11 -2.03 -7.34
C TRP A 75 -2.44 -0.55 -7.35
N VAL A 76 -2.90 -0.08 -8.49
CA VAL A 76 -3.65 1.16 -8.57
C VAL A 76 -5.10 0.89 -8.16
N MET A 77 -5.67 1.78 -7.35
CA MET A 77 -7.09 1.80 -7.03
C MET A 77 -7.83 2.52 -8.15
N VAL A 78 -8.77 1.86 -8.79
CA VAL A 78 -9.48 2.39 -9.96
C VAL A 78 -10.98 2.37 -9.72
N ARG A 79 -11.66 3.42 -10.12
CA ARG A 79 -13.11 3.52 -10.15
C ARG A 79 -13.65 2.83 -11.41
N PRO A 80 -14.51 1.79 -11.30
CA PRO A 80 -14.83 0.92 -12.45
C PRO A 80 -15.57 1.59 -13.60
N TRP A 81 -16.41 2.61 -13.34
CA TRP A 81 -17.29 3.16 -14.36
C TRP A 81 -16.68 4.28 -15.21
N ASP A 82 -15.65 4.97 -14.73
CA ASP A 82 -14.97 6.06 -15.42
C ASP A 82 -13.46 5.87 -15.56
N GLY A 83 -12.91 4.84 -14.92
CA GLY A 83 -11.48 4.56 -14.94
C GLY A 83 -10.62 5.51 -14.11
N ALA A 84 -11.23 6.38 -13.29
CA ALA A 84 -10.50 7.34 -12.47
C ALA A 84 -9.57 6.64 -11.48
N LEU A 85 -8.33 7.11 -11.39
CA LEU A 85 -7.36 6.65 -10.42
C LEU A 85 -7.64 7.28 -9.06
N LEU A 86 -7.84 6.44 -8.05
CA LEU A 86 -8.22 6.83 -6.69
C LEU A 86 -7.03 6.81 -5.72
N GLY A 87 -5.94 6.09 -6.04
CA GLY A 87 -4.77 5.93 -5.20
C GLY A 87 -3.95 4.70 -5.55
N LEU A 88 -3.02 4.36 -4.64
CA LEU A 88 -2.13 3.21 -4.76
C LEU A 88 -2.12 2.41 -3.45
N ILE A 89 -1.96 1.09 -3.55
CA ILE A 89 -1.74 0.19 -2.42
C ILE A 89 -0.75 -0.89 -2.82
N GLY A 90 0.12 -1.30 -1.90
CA GLY A 90 1.08 -2.36 -2.22
C GLY A 90 1.71 -3.03 -1.03
N PHE A 91 2.35 -4.15 -1.34
CA PHE A 91 3.17 -4.94 -0.43
C PHE A 91 4.60 -5.02 -0.91
N ASP A 92 5.52 -4.64 -0.05
CA ASP A 92 6.95 -4.84 -0.22
C ASP A 92 7.47 -5.92 0.73
N ARG A 93 8.44 -6.71 0.29
CA ARG A 93 9.13 -7.66 1.19
C ARG A 93 10.16 -6.93 2.03
N VAL A 94 10.06 -7.07 3.34
CA VAL A 94 11.04 -6.57 4.30
C VAL A 94 11.50 -7.67 5.24
N THR A 95 12.63 -7.47 5.91
CA THR A 95 13.16 -8.41 6.90
C THR A 95 13.02 -7.84 8.29
N ARG A 96 12.38 -8.61 9.19
CA ARG A 96 12.22 -8.31 10.60
C ARG A 96 12.82 -9.43 11.44
N SER A 97 13.81 -9.12 12.27
CA SER A 97 14.46 -10.12 13.14
C SER A 97 14.82 -11.42 12.40
N GLY A 98 15.37 -11.28 11.18
CA GLY A 98 15.75 -12.40 10.32
C GLY A 98 14.59 -13.13 9.60
N LYS A 99 13.35 -12.66 9.77
CA LYS A 99 12.17 -13.22 9.09
C LYS A 99 11.68 -12.29 7.99
N ALA A 100 11.28 -12.85 6.85
CA ALA A 100 10.63 -12.10 5.79
C ALA A 100 9.17 -11.82 6.18
N VAL A 101 8.77 -10.57 6.13
CA VAL A 101 7.40 -10.11 6.33
C VAL A 101 7.00 -9.20 5.18
N TRP A 102 5.69 -8.96 5.01
CA TRP A 102 5.20 -7.98 4.06
C TRP A 102 5.01 -6.63 4.75
N ASN A 103 5.43 -5.55 4.13
CA ASN A 103 5.12 -4.19 4.54
C ASN A 103 4.01 -3.65 3.64
N LEU A 104 2.89 -3.25 4.23
CA LEU A 104 1.75 -2.66 3.53
C LEU A 104 1.86 -1.15 3.53
N GLY A 105 1.93 -0.56 2.33
CA GLY A 105 1.83 0.87 2.09
C GLY A 105 0.62 1.23 1.24
N TYR A 106 0.04 2.41 1.45
CA TYR A 106 -1.06 2.92 0.64
C TYR A 106 -1.17 4.45 0.72
N TRP A 107 -1.78 5.03 -0.29
CA TRP A 107 -2.27 6.40 -0.27
C TRP A 107 -3.53 6.52 -1.13
N VAL A 108 -4.34 7.54 -0.85
CA VAL A 108 -5.55 7.86 -1.59
C VAL A 108 -5.47 9.30 -2.05
N ARG A 109 -5.79 9.53 -3.31
CA ARG A 109 -5.86 10.86 -3.95
C ARG A 109 -6.67 11.83 -3.08
N SER A 110 -6.22 13.07 -2.93
CA SER A 110 -6.80 14.04 -1.99
C SER A 110 -8.30 14.24 -2.19
N SER A 111 -8.74 14.36 -3.43
CA SER A 111 -10.15 14.49 -3.81
C SER A 111 -11.02 13.26 -3.52
N GLU A 112 -10.39 12.10 -3.30
CA GLU A 112 -11.05 10.80 -3.11
C GLU A 112 -10.93 10.25 -1.68
N GLN A 113 -10.37 11.05 -0.78
CA GLN A 113 -10.26 10.67 0.64
C GLN A 113 -11.62 10.63 1.34
N GLN A 114 -11.67 9.99 2.51
CA GLN A 114 -12.86 9.85 3.37
C GLN A 114 -14.03 9.04 2.74
N HIS A 115 -13.86 8.42 1.58
CA HIS A 115 -14.85 7.53 0.95
C HIS A 115 -14.64 6.05 1.31
N GLY A 116 -13.71 5.74 2.22
CA GLY A 116 -13.42 4.38 2.69
C GLY A 116 -12.65 3.50 1.69
N PHE A 117 -12.06 4.08 0.64
CA PHE A 117 -11.31 3.33 -0.37
C PHE A 117 -10.10 2.62 0.24
N ALA A 118 -9.29 3.30 1.07
CA ALA A 118 -8.13 2.69 1.72
C ALA A 118 -8.50 1.43 2.51
N ARG A 119 -9.51 1.50 3.37
CA ARG A 119 -9.97 0.36 4.17
C ARG A 119 -10.36 -0.84 3.30
N ARG A 120 -11.21 -0.62 2.29
CA ARG A 120 -11.66 -1.68 1.40
C ARG A 120 -10.52 -2.30 0.59
N ALA A 121 -9.58 -1.47 0.13
CA ALA A 121 -8.39 -1.93 -0.57
C ALA A 121 -7.49 -2.76 0.35
N ILE A 122 -7.26 -2.33 1.59
CA ILE A 122 -6.49 -3.08 2.59
C ILE A 122 -7.12 -4.45 2.84
N ASP A 123 -8.42 -4.50 3.13
CA ASP A 123 -9.13 -5.77 3.37
C ASP A 123 -9.00 -6.73 2.18
N ALA A 124 -9.20 -6.21 0.97
CA ALA A 124 -9.14 -7.02 -0.24
C ALA A 124 -7.73 -7.56 -0.51
N THR A 125 -6.70 -6.74 -0.32
CA THR A 125 -5.30 -7.15 -0.56
C THR A 125 -4.79 -8.11 0.51
N LEU A 126 -5.16 -7.93 1.79
CA LEU A 126 -4.82 -8.85 2.88
C LEU A 126 -5.45 -10.23 2.65
N ARG A 127 -6.73 -10.29 2.22
CA ARG A 127 -7.40 -11.55 1.84
C ARG A 127 -6.68 -12.20 0.66
N TRP A 128 -6.45 -11.44 -0.41
CA TRP A 128 -5.80 -11.92 -1.62
C TRP A 128 -4.43 -12.54 -1.33
N LEU A 129 -3.62 -11.90 -0.48
CA LEU A 129 -2.30 -12.42 -0.09
C LEU A 129 -2.45 -13.63 0.83
N GLY A 130 -3.39 -13.59 1.79
CA GLY A 130 -3.66 -14.67 2.74
C GLY A 130 -4.18 -15.95 2.10
N GLU A 131 -4.85 -15.89 0.94
CA GLU A 131 -5.23 -17.08 0.17
C GLU A 131 -4.02 -17.86 -0.34
N ALA A 132 -2.91 -17.17 -0.60
CA ALA A 132 -1.71 -17.77 -1.18
C ALA A 132 -0.70 -18.24 -0.12
N GLU A 133 -0.64 -17.60 1.03
CA GLU A 133 0.37 -17.91 2.05
C GLU A 133 -0.06 -17.49 3.47
N ASN A 134 0.51 -18.20 4.46
CA ASN A 134 0.52 -17.72 5.85
C ASN A 134 1.71 -16.78 6.03
N SER A 135 1.45 -15.54 6.44
CA SER A 135 2.50 -14.54 6.60
C SER A 135 2.13 -13.48 7.64
N LEU A 136 3.12 -12.68 8.01
CA LEU A 136 2.93 -11.46 8.77
C LEU A 136 2.94 -10.27 7.80
N VAL A 137 2.04 -9.34 8.06
CA VAL A 137 2.00 -8.03 7.38
C VAL A 137 2.23 -6.95 8.42
N GLU A 138 3.24 -6.11 8.20
CA GLU A 138 3.43 -4.91 8.99
C GLU A 138 2.71 -3.71 8.37
N LEU A 139 2.11 -2.90 9.23
CA LEU A 139 1.54 -1.60 8.90
C LEU A 139 2.27 -0.56 9.74
N LYS A 140 2.91 0.38 9.07
CA LYS A 140 3.59 1.49 9.72
C LYS A 140 2.81 2.78 9.55
N VAL A 141 2.69 3.54 10.62
CA VAL A 141 1.95 4.80 10.60
C VAL A 141 2.65 5.87 11.42
N ASP A 142 2.72 7.07 10.87
CA ASP A 142 3.10 8.27 11.61
C ASP A 142 2.03 8.55 12.67
N PRO A 143 2.39 8.58 13.99
CA PRO A 143 1.44 8.85 15.06
C PRO A 143 0.77 10.24 14.95
N HIS A 144 1.36 11.17 14.21
CA HIS A 144 0.81 12.50 13.96
C HIS A 144 -0.06 12.58 12.69
N ASN A 145 -0.27 11.45 11.99
CA ASN A 145 -1.22 11.35 10.88
C ASN A 145 -2.55 10.72 11.38
N PRO A 146 -3.56 11.52 11.78
CA PRO A 146 -4.78 10.98 12.39
C PRO A 146 -5.58 10.10 11.42
N ALA A 147 -5.60 10.42 10.13
CA ALA A 147 -6.33 9.65 9.14
C ALA A 147 -5.68 8.27 8.89
N GLY A 148 -4.36 8.25 8.72
CA GLY A 148 -3.58 7.01 8.59
C GLY A 148 -3.69 6.15 9.85
N ARG A 149 -3.56 6.77 11.02
CA ARG A 149 -3.67 6.08 12.31
C ARG A 149 -5.05 5.46 12.51
N SER A 150 -6.13 6.20 12.20
CA SER A 150 -7.50 5.68 12.28
C SER A 150 -7.69 4.44 11.40
N THR A 151 -7.16 4.47 10.17
CA THR A 151 -7.23 3.34 9.23
C THR A 151 -6.44 2.14 9.75
N VAL A 152 -5.19 2.33 10.19
CA VAL A 152 -4.33 1.25 10.72
C VAL A 152 -4.95 0.63 11.97
N MET A 153 -5.38 1.43 12.95
CA MET A 153 -5.98 0.92 14.20
C MET A 153 -7.26 0.14 13.94
N ARG A 154 -8.05 0.54 12.96
CA ARG A 154 -9.22 -0.20 12.53
C ARG A 154 -8.85 -1.54 11.91
N THR A 155 -7.90 -1.55 10.97
CA THR A 155 -7.39 -2.78 10.36
C THR A 155 -6.87 -3.75 11.41
N VAL A 156 -6.03 -3.26 12.34
CA VAL A 156 -5.48 -4.06 13.44
C VAL A 156 -6.60 -4.71 14.27
N ARG A 157 -7.64 -3.95 14.63
CA ARG A 157 -8.78 -4.48 15.37
C ARG A 157 -9.55 -5.54 14.57
N GLU A 158 -9.91 -5.24 13.32
CA GLU A 158 -10.72 -6.12 12.48
C GLU A 158 -9.96 -7.42 12.11
N TRP A 159 -8.64 -7.35 11.96
CA TRP A 159 -7.78 -8.49 11.64
C TRP A 159 -7.12 -9.14 12.87
N ARG A 160 -7.50 -8.75 14.11
CA ARG A 160 -6.92 -9.24 15.36
C ARG A 160 -5.39 -9.14 15.39
N GLY A 161 -4.91 -8.01 14.89
CA GLY A 161 -3.48 -7.69 14.90
C GLY A 161 -3.02 -7.14 16.25
N GLU A 162 -1.74 -6.85 16.33
CA GLU A 162 -1.11 -6.36 17.56
C GLU A 162 -0.15 -5.21 17.30
N ARG A 163 0.13 -4.45 18.35
CA ARG A 163 1.19 -3.43 18.35
C ARG A 163 2.55 -4.10 18.46
N CYS A 164 3.50 -3.73 17.60
CA CYS A 164 4.86 -4.26 17.59
C CYS A 164 5.87 -3.14 17.88
N VAL A 165 6.16 -2.90 19.15
CA VAL A 165 7.07 -1.81 19.59
C VAL A 165 8.49 -1.99 19.03
N ASP A 166 8.98 -3.22 18.97
CA ASP A 166 10.31 -3.54 18.39
C ASP A 166 10.38 -3.27 16.88
N GLY A 167 9.22 -3.10 16.24
CA GLY A 167 9.10 -2.75 14.84
C GLY A 167 9.07 -1.25 14.56
N ASP A 168 9.03 -0.41 15.59
CA ASP A 168 9.02 1.03 15.43
C ASP A 168 10.29 1.51 14.74
N SER A 169 10.14 2.47 13.88
CA SER A 169 11.27 3.03 13.13
C SER A 169 11.01 4.48 12.77
N ALA A 170 12.07 5.20 12.50
CA ALA A 170 11.94 6.51 11.87
C ALA A 170 12.18 6.38 10.37
N ILE A 171 11.25 6.91 9.58
CA ILE A 171 11.32 6.97 8.13
C ILE A 171 11.65 8.42 7.75
N THR A 172 12.57 8.61 6.82
CA THR A 172 12.85 9.95 6.29
C THR A 172 11.81 10.27 5.21
N VAL A 173 11.03 11.32 5.44
CA VAL A 173 10.00 11.81 4.53
C VAL A 173 10.34 13.25 4.17
N ALA A 174 10.56 13.55 2.90
CA ALA A 174 10.96 14.87 2.42
C ALA A 174 12.12 15.49 3.24
N GLY A 175 13.14 14.68 3.54
CA GLY A 175 14.30 15.09 4.34
C GLY A 175 14.09 15.17 5.86
N VAL A 176 12.88 14.97 6.34
CA VAL A 176 12.54 15.00 7.78
C VAL A 176 12.40 13.57 8.32
N ARG A 177 13.11 13.28 9.40
CA ARG A 177 13.03 12.00 10.08
C ARG A 177 11.75 11.92 10.94
N THR A 178 10.78 11.14 10.49
CA THR A 178 9.46 11.02 11.10
C THR A 178 9.32 9.66 11.80
N PRO A 179 8.94 9.61 13.09
CA PRO A 179 8.70 8.36 13.78
C PRO A 179 7.48 7.64 13.20
N HIS A 180 7.53 6.30 13.16
CA HIS A 180 6.41 5.46 12.74
C HIS A 180 6.20 4.34 13.75
N GLU A 181 4.94 4.19 14.18
CA GLU A 181 4.49 3.06 14.98
C GLU A 181 4.26 1.83 14.08
N CYS A 182 4.74 0.67 14.52
CA CYS A 182 4.57 -0.59 13.82
C CYS A 182 3.44 -1.42 14.43
N HIS A 183 2.61 -1.97 13.55
CA HIS A 183 1.55 -2.92 13.88
C HIS A 183 1.68 -4.15 13.00
N LEU A 184 1.33 -5.32 13.52
CA LEU A 184 1.40 -6.60 12.81
C LEU A 184 0.01 -7.22 12.68
N VAL A 185 -0.25 -7.78 11.50
CA VAL A 185 -1.44 -8.56 11.20
C VAL A 185 -0.98 -9.92 10.66
N THR A 186 -1.57 -10.99 11.17
CA THR A 186 -1.32 -12.34 10.62
C THR A 186 -2.37 -12.66 9.57
N ILE A 187 -1.92 -13.02 8.38
CA ILE A 187 -2.78 -13.46 7.28
C ILE A 187 -2.59 -14.93 6.99
N GLY A 188 -3.57 -15.56 6.35
CA GLY A 188 -3.51 -16.97 5.93
C GLY A 188 -4.85 -17.47 5.40
N PRO A 189 -4.87 -18.68 4.79
CA PRO A 189 -6.11 -19.28 4.30
C PRO A 189 -7.18 -19.36 5.39
N GLY A 190 -8.39 -18.87 5.08
CA GLY A 190 -9.51 -18.84 6.02
C GLY A 190 -9.46 -17.74 7.08
N ARG A 191 -8.43 -16.91 7.12
CA ARG A 191 -8.37 -15.71 7.96
C ARG A 191 -9.00 -14.51 7.24
N GLY A 192 -9.75 -13.72 7.98
CA GLY A 192 -10.38 -12.51 7.48
C GLY A 192 -10.80 -11.58 8.61
N PRO A 193 -11.26 -10.36 8.31
CA PRO A 193 -11.80 -9.44 9.30
C PRO A 193 -13.09 -10.02 9.91
N GLU A 194 -13.33 -9.70 11.17
CA GLU A 194 -14.58 -9.95 11.87
C GLU A 194 -15.67 -8.94 11.53
#